data_0deee197d936f202ac708eb9c2295e64
#
_entry.id   0deee197d936f202ac708eb9c2295e64
#
_cell.length_a   1.000
_cell.length_b   1.000
_cell.length_c   1.000
_cell.angle_alpha   90.00
_cell.angle_beta   90.00
_cell.angle_gamma   90.00
#
_symmetry.space_group_name_H-M   'P 1'
#
loop_
_entity.id
_entity.type
_entity.pdbx_description
1 polymer ?
#
loop_
_entity_poly.entity_id
_entity_poly.type
_entity_poly.pdbx_seq_one_letter_code
_entity_poly.pdbx_strand_id
1 'polypeptide(L)'
;MKTKLIWVCRILVGLLFIFSGLIKINDPLGFSYKLQEYFEVFHLEFLNGLALFIATILCTLEIVLGFALLIGVRAVKVSWGLLLLIIFFGFLTFYSAWFKVVQTCGCFGDAIPLTPWQSFSKDMALLALVLVIFVNRKSISPVFDKKTGDKLALGSVVVALGLGFYTYSFLPIFDFLAYNVGANIPGEMVTPPGAQPDEFQVTYHLKNRKTGATKVMDDKEYTRSGIWKDNNWQVVGPSESVLVKRGFTPKIIDLNIKDAQGNDYTKELLANPFNNLIIVAYDLQKANLEAIGSLNALAVNLHDNFNTRTVLLTSNSAQDAEAFAKKNHMVTEIFYVDAVPLKEMVRANPGLLLLKNGTIINKWHYHSLPKYDDLVKQYFQK
;
A
#
# COMPACT_ATOMS: atom_id res chain seq x y z
N MET A 1 9.41 -40.05 -12.22
CA MET A 1 8.53 -38.91 -12.46
C MET A 1 8.06 -38.24 -11.17
N LYS A 2 7.48 -38.94 -10.18
CA LYS A 2 6.96 -38.31 -8.92
C LYS A 2 8.00 -37.50 -8.17
N THR A 3 9.24 -37.96 -8.00
CA THR A 3 10.30 -37.25 -7.26
C THR A 3 10.68 -35.92 -7.92
N LYS A 4 10.77 -35.88 -9.27
CA LYS A 4 11.06 -34.63 -10.01
C LYS A 4 9.96 -33.60 -9.83
N LEU A 5 8.69 -34.02 -9.89
CA LEU A 5 7.53 -33.14 -9.68
C LEU A 5 7.54 -32.53 -8.27
N ILE A 6 7.78 -33.33 -7.24
CA ILE A 6 7.85 -32.85 -5.85
C ILE A 6 8.98 -31.80 -5.71
N TRP A 7 10.14 -32.04 -6.33
CA TRP A 7 11.25 -31.09 -6.32
C TRP A 7 10.89 -29.76 -7.00
N VAL A 8 10.24 -29.80 -8.15
CA VAL A 8 9.79 -28.58 -8.85
C VAL A 8 8.78 -27.81 -8.00
N CYS A 9 7.74 -28.50 -7.49
CA CYS A 9 6.76 -27.85 -6.60
C CYS A 9 7.43 -27.25 -5.37
N ARG A 10 8.38 -27.97 -4.75
CA ARG A 10 9.12 -27.52 -3.57
C ARG A 10 9.91 -26.23 -3.83
N ILE A 11 10.61 -26.15 -4.96
CA ILE A 11 11.37 -24.96 -5.35
C ILE A 11 10.43 -23.82 -5.64
N LEU A 12 9.40 -24.02 -6.47
CA LEU A 12 8.45 -22.97 -6.84
C LEU A 12 7.72 -22.40 -5.61
N VAL A 13 7.14 -23.27 -4.79
CA VAL A 13 6.40 -22.83 -3.59
C VAL A 13 7.36 -22.15 -2.60
N GLY A 14 8.53 -22.74 -2.35
CA GLY A 14 9.50 -22.18 -1.43
C GLY A 14 9.96 -20.78 -1.83
N LEU A 15 10.32 -20.60 -3.11
CA LEU A 15 10.77 -19.30 -3.63
C LEU A 15 9.63 -18.26 -3.64
N LEU A 16 8.40 -18.66 -4.03
CA LEU A 16 7.27 -17.73 -4.04
C LEU A 16 6.88 -17.27 -2.64
N PHE A 17 6.90 -18.16 -1.63
CA PHE A 17 6.64 -17.78 -0.24
C PHE A 17 7.73 -16.87 0.31
N ILE A 18 9.01 -17.16 0.05
CA ILE A 18 10.12 -16.28 0.47
C ILE A 18 9.97 -14.90 -0.20
N PHE A 19 9.75 -14.86 -1.51
CA PHE A 19 9.60 -13.61 -2.25
C PHE A 19 8.40 -12.79 -1.73
N SER A 20 7.25 -13.42 -1.56
CA SER A 20 6.04 -12.80 -1.01
C SER A 20 6.29 -12.22 0.39
N GLY A 21 6.93 -12.99 1.27
CA GLY A 21 7.27 -12.55 2.61
C GLY A 21 8.30 -11.42 2.64
N LEU A 22 9.32 -11.47 1.76
CA LEU A 22 10.35 -10.41 1.66
C LEU A 22 9.77 -9.08 1.17
N ILE A 23 8.90 -9.10 0.17
CA ILE A 23 8.22 -7.88 -0.30
C ILE A 23 7.36 -7.26 0.81
N LYS A 24 6.59 -8.08 1.53
CA LYS A 24 5.74 -7.58 2.61
C LYS A 24 6.54 -7.11 3.84
N ILE A 25 7.61 -7.84 4.22
CA ILE A 25 8.44 -7.42 5.37
C ILE A 25 9.29 -6.20 5.06
N ASN A 26 9.48 -5.85 3.78
CA ASN A 26 10.08 -4.59 3.35
C ASN A 26 9.22 -3.37 3.69
N ASP A 27 7.87 -3.52 3.75
CA ASP A 27 6.93 -2.50 4.23
C ASP A 27 5.89 -3.13 5.17
N PRO A 28 6.28 -3.48 6.42
CA PRO A 28 5.35 -4.11 7.37
C PRO A 28 4.23 -3.17 7.81
N LEU A 29 4.47 -1.84 7.79
CA LEU A 29 3.43 -0.84 8.06
C LEU A 29 2.37 -0.84 6.96
N GLY A 30 2.76 -0.81 5.69
CA GLY A 30 1.83 -0.88 4.57
C GLY A 30 0.98 -2.16 4.62
N PHE A 31 1.60 -3.31 4.91
CA PHE A 31 0.84 -4.55 5.08
C PHE A 31 -0.07 -4.52 6.32
N SER A 32 0.35 -3.86 7.42
CA SER A 32 -0.51 -3.70 8.60
C SER A 32 -1.76 -2.86 8.31
N TYR A 33 -1.66 -1.82 7.46
CA TYR A 33 -2.82 -1.04 7.03
C TYR A 33 -3.80 -1.88 6.22
N LYS A 34 -3.31 -2.77 5.36
CA LYS A 34 -4.19 -3.73 4.66
C LYS A 34 -4.88 -4.71 5.59
N LEU A 35 -4.21 -5.15 6.66
CA LEU A 35 -4.88 -5.97 7.68
C LEU A 35 -5.95 -5.18 8.44
N GLN A 36 -5.73 -3.89 8.73
CA GLN A 36 -6.74 -3.03 9.35
C GLN A 36 -7.98 -2.89 8.46
N GLU A 37 -7.81 -2.70 7.13
CA GLU A 37 -8.94 -2.71 6.19
C GLU A 37 -9.75 -4.02 6.29
N TYR A 38 -9.10 -5.19 6.38
CA TYR A 38 -9.78 -6.45 6.60
C TYR A 38 -10.43 -6.53 7.98
N PHE A 39 -9.79 -6.02 9.02
CA PHE A 39 -10.38 -6.01 10.37
C PHE A 39 -11.65 -5.16 10.43
N GLU A 40 -11.68 -4.03 9.74
CA GLU A 40 -12.88 -3.20 9.60
C GLU A 40 -14.01 -3.97 8.87
N VAL A 41 -13.68 -4.61 7.73
CA VAL A 41 -14.65 -5.40 6.96
C VAL A 41 -15.25 -6.57 7.75
N PHE A 42 -14.45 -7.20 8.62
CA PHE A 42 -14.89 -8.33 9.46
C PHE A 42 -15.36 -7.91 10.86
N HIS A 43 -15.47 -6.61 11.15
CA HIS A 43 -15.83 -6.07 12.48
C HIS A 43 -14.90 -6.57 13.61
N LEU A 44 -13.60 -6.57 13.32
CA LEU A 44 -12.52 -6.99 14.22
C LEU A 44 -11.60 -5.80 14.57
N GLU A 45 -12.13 -4.57 14.63
CA GLU A 45 -11.37 -3.32 14.83
C GLU A 45 -10.57 -3.34 16.14
N PHE A 46 -10.98 -4.16 17.13
CA PHE A 46 -10.23 -4.36 18.37
C PHE A 46 -8.82 -4.94 18.15
N LEU A 47 -8.56 -5.55 16.98
CA LEU A 47 -7.24 -6.04 16.57
C LEU A 47 -6.35 -4.97 15.91
N ASN A 48 -6.88 -3.77 15.62
CA ASN A 48 -6.12 -2.70 14.95
C ASN A 48 -4.81 -2.37 15.68
N GLY A 49 -4.82 -2.39 17.02
CA GLY A 49 -3.61 -2.19 17.82
C GLY A 49 -2.54 -3.28 17.67
N LEU A 50 -2.92 -4.47 17.19
CA LEU A 50 -2.03 -5.60 16.96
C LEU A 50 -1.70 -5.80 15.49
N ALA A 51 -2.25 -4.99 14.57
CA ALA A 51 -2.13 -5.20 13.13
C ALA A 51 -0.67 -5.27 12.66
N LEU A 52 0.21 -4.40 13.14
CA LEU A 52 1.64 -4.41 12.81
C LEU A 52 2.35 -5.67 13.31
N PHE A 53 2.03 -6.11 14.54
CA PHE A 53 2.60 -7.34 15.09
C PHE A 53 2.15 -8.56 14.27
N ILE A 54 0.85 -8.65 13.96
CA ILE A 54 0.29 -9.73 13.13
C ILE A 54 0.91 -9.70 11.72
N ALA A 55 1.03 -8.52 11.09
CA ALA A 55 1.68 -8.36 9.80
C ALA A 55 3.12 -8.90 9.82
N THR A 56 3.92 -8.48 10.81
CA THR A 56 5.32 -8.92 10.95
C THR A 56 5.44 -10.42 11.14
N ILE A 57 4.57 -11.03 11.96
CA ILE A 57 4.54 -12.48 12.17
C ILE A 57 4.15 -13.22 10.89
N LEU A 58 3.12 -12.77 10.17
CA LEU A 58 2.70 -13.41 8.92
C LEU A 58 3.81 -13.36 7.86
N CYS A 59 4.47 -12.22 7.67
CA CYS A 59 5.60 -12.08 6.75
C CYS A 59 6.75 -13.00 7.15
N THR A 60 7.08 -13.04 8.45
CA THR A 60 8.11 -13.94 8.99
C THR A 60 7.78 -15.41 8.74
N LEU A 61 6.52 -15.81 8.96
CA LEU A 61 6.06 -17.17 8.69
C LEU A 61 6.18 -17.54 7.21
N GLU A 62 5.83 -16.64 6.30
CA GLU A 62 6.02 -16.89 4.86
C GLU A 62 7.48 -17.17 4.51
N ILE A 63 8.40 -16.30 4.96
CA ILE A 63 9.85 -16.45 4.71
C ILE A 63 10.36 -17.76 5.30
N VAL A 64 10.06 -18.02 6.57
CA VAL A 64 10.57 -19.18 7.30
C VAL A 64 10.02 -20.49 6.76
N LEU A 65 8.71 -20.55 6.46
CA LEU A 65 8.10 -21.76 5.90
C LEU A 65 8.59 -22.03 4.47
N GLY A 66 8.72 -20.97 3.65
CA GLY A 66 9.31 -21.10 2.32
C GLY A 66 10.75 -21.60 2.38
N PHE A 67 11.59 -21.03 3.24
CA PHE A 67 12.97 -21.45 3.41
C PHE A 67 13.09 -22.86 4.00
N ALA A 68 12.32 -23.18 5.05
CA ALA A 68 12.28 -24.50 5.65
C ALA A 68 11.82 -25.58 4.66
N LEU A 69 10.87 -25.25 3.76
CA LEU A 69 10.47 -26.12 2.65
C LEU A 69 11.66 -26.36 1.71
N LEU A 70 12.38 -25.31 1.29
CA LEU A 70 13.53 -25.43 0.39
C LEU A 70 14.63 -26.32 0.94
N ILE A 71 14.94 -26.24 2.23
CA ILE A 71 15.95 -27.11 2.87
C ILE A 71 15.36 -28.46 3.33
N GLY A 72 14.01 -28.61 3.32
CA GLY A 72 13.30 -29.85 3.66
C GLY A 72 13.30 -30.20 5.14
N VAL A 73 13.57 -29.20 6.00
CA VAL A 73 13.55 -29.41 7.45
C VAL A 73 12.11 -29.47 7.95
N ARG A 74 11.83 -30.42 8.84
CA ARG A 74 10.50 -30.59 9.46
C ARG A 74 9.34 -30.60 8.44
N ALA A 75 9.55 -31.21 7.26
CA ALA A 75 8.66 -31.12 6.10
C ALA A 75 7.17 -31.34 6.42
N VAL A 76 6.82 -32.24 7.34
CA VAL A 76 5.43 -32.48 7.74
C VAL A 76 4.82 -31.25 8.41
N LYS A 77 5.52 -30.60 9.37
CA LYS A 77 5.02 -29.39 10.05
C LYS A 77 4.97 -28.19 9.10
N VAL A 78 6.02 -28.04 8.29
CA VAL A 78 6.13 -26.98 7.28
C VAL A 78 4.99 -27.07 6.27
N SER A 79 4.66 -28.27 5.77
CA SER A 79 3.56 -28.46 4.84
C SER A 79 2.19 -28.09 5.42
N TRP A 80 1.97 -28.34 6.72
CA TRP A 80 0.77 -27.87 7.42
C TRP A 80 0.73 -26.35 7.53
N GLY A 81 1.85 -25.72 7.89
CA GLY A 81 1.95 -24.26 7.97
C GLY A 81 1.66 -23.59 6.63
N LEU A 82 2.27 -24.10 5.54
CA LEU A 82 2.03 -23.59 4.18
C LEU A 82 0.58 -23.76 3.74
N LEU A 83 -0.04 -24.92 4.04
CA LEU A 83 -1.43 -25.17 3.70
C LEU A 83 -2.38 -24.21 4.44
N LEU A 84 -2.16 -24.01 5.74
CA LEU A 84 -2.97 -23.08 6.53
C LEU A 84 -2.83 -21.64 6.03
N LEU A 85 -1.58 -21.20 5.74
CA LEU A 85 -1.35 -19.84 5.22
C LEU A 85 -2.01 -19.62 3.86
N ILE A 86 -1.87 -20.56 2.92
CA ILE A 86 -2.44 -20.37 1.59
C ILE A 86 -3.98 -20.44 1.61
N ILE A 87 -4.58 -21.23 2.50
CA ILE A 87 -6.03 -21.22 2.72
C ILE A 87 -6.46 -19.87 3.31
N PHE A 88 -5.73 -19.36 4.29
CA PHE A 88 -6.01 -18.06 4.91
C PHE A 88 -5.94 -16.92 3.88
N PHE A 89 -4.84 -16.81 3.12
CA PHE A 89 -4.72 -15.77 2.10
C PHE A 89 -5.72 -15.97 0.95
N GLY A 90 -5.94 -17.21 0.50
CA GLY A 90 -6.92 -17.52 -0.52
C GLY A 90 -8.34 -17.14 -0.11
N PHE A 91 -8.69 -17.29 1.18
CA PHE A 91 -9.97 -16.81 1.72
C PHE A 91 -10.06 -15.27 1.66
N LEU A 92 -9.02 -14.55 2.09
CA LEU A 92 -9.01 -13.08 2.06
C LEU A 92 -9.09 -12.55 0.62
N THR A 93 -8.33 -13.14 -0.31
CA THR A 93 -8.32 -12.73 -1.73
C THR A 93 -9.65 -13.04 -2.41
N PHE A 94 -10.25 -14.19 -2.12
CA PHE A 94 -11.59 -14.54 -2.61
C PHE A 94 -12.65 -13.55 -2.09
N TYR A 95 -12.63 -13.28 -0.79
CA TYR A 95 -13.58 -12.37 -0.17
C TYR A 95 -13.49 -10.95 -0.79
N SER A 96 -12.27 -10.45 -0.96
CA SER A 96 -12.03 -9.17 -1.63
C SER A 96 -12.49 -9.15 -3.09
N ALA A 97 -12.26 -10.25 -3.83
CA ALA A 97 -12.67 -10.36 -5.23
C ALA A 97 -14.20 -10.42 -5.39
N TRP A 98 -14.86 -11.14 -4.48
CA TRP A 98 -16.31 -11.35 -4.55
C TRP A 98 -17.11 -10.14 -4.07
N PHE A 99 -16.74 -9.59 -2.91
CA PHE A 99 -17.46 -8.49 -2.27
C PHE A 99 -16.92 -7.10 -2.63
N LYS A 100 -15.80 -7.02 -3.38
CA LYS A 100 -15.15 -5.76 -3.83
C LYS A 100 -14.81 -4.80 -2.68
N VAL A 101 -14.47 -5.33 -1.51
CA VAL A 101 -14.27 -4.55 -0.28
C VAL A 101 -12.85 -4.00 -0.12
N VAL A 102 -11.83 -4.73 -0.59
CA VAL A 102 -10.43 -4.30 -0.57
C VAL A 102 -9.92 -4.29 -2.01
N GLN A 103 -9.54 -3.11 -2.50
CA GLN A 103 -9.19 -2.94 -3.93
C GLN A 103 -7.88 -3.60 -4.32
N THR A 104 -6.90 -3.64 -3.40
CA THR A 104 -5.59 -4.25 -3.62
C THR A 104 -5.29 -5.24 -2.50
N CYS A 105 -4.94 -6.46 -2.87
CA CYS A 105 -4.86 -7.57 -1.91
C CYS A 105 -3.59 -7.58 -1.05
N GLY A 106 -2.58 -6.75 -1.35
CA GLY A 106 -1.32 -6.68 -0.61
C GLY A 106 -0.44 -7.93 -0.66
N CYS A 107 -0.76 -8.95 -1.49
CA CYS A 107 0.00 -10.20 -1.58
C CYS A 107 1.48 -10.00 -1.96
N PHE A 108 1.76 -9.02 -2.81
CA PHE A 108 3.10 -8.57 -3.18
C PHE A 108 3.28 -7.08 -2.87
N GLY A 109 2.57 -6.57 -1.84
CA GLY A 109 2.60 -5.16 -1.47
C GLY A 109 2.34 -4.24 -2.66
N ASP A 110 2.98 -3.08 -2.65
CA ASP A 110 2.91 -2.10 -3.74
C ASP A 110 3.92 -2.40 -4.87
N ALA A 111 4.78 -3.43 -4.72
CA ALA A 111 5.76 -3.81 -5.74
C ALA A 111 5.12 -4.41 -7.01
N ILE A 112 4.04 -5.19 -6.85
CA ILE A 112 3.29 -5.78 -7.95
C ILE A 112 1.81 -5.63 -7.63
N PRO A 113 1.15 -4.55 -8.10
CA PRO A 113 -0.26 -4.32 -7.86
C PRO A 113 -1.10 -5.35 -8.64
N LEU A 114 -1.70 -6.29 -7.92
CA LEU A 114 -2.59 -7.29 -8.47
C LEU A 114 -4.04 -6.95 -8.16
N THR A 115 -4.92 -7.16 -9.12
CA THR A 115 -6.36 -7.11 -8.86
C THR A 115 -6.77 -8.24 -7.91
N PRO A 116 -7.87 -8.11 -7.15
CA PRO A 116 -8.33 -9.17 -6.26
C PRO A 116 -8.50 -10.53 -6.94
N TRP A 117 -9.05 -10.57 -8.17
CA TRP A 117 -9.19 -11.81 -8.95
C TRP A 117 -7.86 -12.40 -9.41
N GLN A 118 -6.87 -11.56 -9.78
CA GLN A 118 -5.52 -12.04 -10.12
C GLN A 118 -4.84 -12.63 -8.88
N SER A 119 -4.98 -11.98 -7.73
CA SER A 119 -4.46 -12.47 -6.45
C SER A 119 -5.08 -13.81 -6.07
N PHE A 120 -6.41 -13.93 -6.15
CA PHE A 120 -7.11 -15.18 -5.89
C PHE A 120 -6.68 -16.31 -6.85
N SER A 121 -6.58 -16.03 -8.15
CA SER A 121 -6.14 -17.01 -9.15
C SER A 121 -4.73 -17.51 -8.88
N LYS A 122 -3.81 -16.59 -8.51
CA LYS A 122 -2.45 -16.92 -8.08
C LYS A 122 -2.48 -17.81 -6.83
N ASP A 123 -3.31 -17.51 -5.84
CA ASP A 123 -3.41 -18.29 -4.61
C ASP A 123 -3.99 -19.67 -4.86
N MET A 124 -4.93 -19.82 -5.78
CA MET A 124 -5.47 -21.14 -6.17
C MET A 124 -4.42 -22.00 -6.92
N ALA A 125 -3.64 -21.38 -7.81
CA ALA A 125 -2.52 -22.07 -8.46
C ALA A 125 -1.47 -22.52 -7.42
N LEU A 126 -1.14 -21.64 -6.47
CA LEU A 126 -0.20 -21.95 -5.39
C LEU A 126 -0.75 -23.02 -4.45
N LEU A 127 -2.04 -22.99 -4.12
CA LEU A 127 -2.71 -24.03 -3.33
C LEU A 127 -2.60 -25.41 -4.00
N ALA A 128 -2.79 -25.49 -5.31
CA ALA A 128 -2.61 -26.75 -6.04
C ALA A 128 -1.18 -27.31 -5.88
N LEU A 129 -0.15 -26.46 -5.97
CA LEU A 129 1.24 -26.87 -5.74
C LEU A 129 1.49 -27.27 -4.28
N VAL A 130 0.94 -26.53 -3.32
CA VAL A 130 1.02 -26.84 -1.88
C VAL A 130 0.33 -28.17 -1.58
N LEU A 131 -0.79 -28.50 -2.21
CA LEU A 131 -1.48 -29.79 -2.04
C LEU A 131 -0.61 -30.96 -2.55
N VAL A 132 0.10 -30.79 -3.66
CA VAL A 132 1.08 -31.81 -4.13
C VAL A 132 2.15 -32.05 -3.08
N ILE A 133 2.71 -30.97 -2.48
CA ILE A 133 3.69 -31.05 -1.41
C ILE A 133 3.08 -31.72 -0.18
N PHE A 134 1.89 -31.32 0.23
CA PHE A 134 1.21 -31.80 1.42
C PHE A 134 0.92 -33.29 1.37
N VAL A 135 0.43 -33.80 0.24
CA VAL A 135 0.18 -35.23 0.05
C VAL A 135 1.48 -36.05 0.13
N ASN A 136 2.56 -35.48 -0.41
CA ASN A 136 3.87 -36.15 -0.46
C ASN A 136 4.83 -35.72 0.66
N ARG A 137 4.35 -35.05 1.71
CA ARG A 137 5.16 -34.43 2.76
C ARG A 137 6.11 -35.38 3.51
N LYS A 138 5.75 -36.68 3.58
CA LYS A 138 6.60 -37.70 4.21
C LYS A 138 7.78 -38.14 3.32
N SER A 139 7.71 -37.88 2.02
CA SER A 139 8.73 -38.24 1.02
C SER A 139 9.74 -37.12 0.77
N ILE A 140 9.57 -35.97 1.44
CA ILE A 140 10.51 -34.85 1.31
C ILE A 140 11.74 -35.10 2.15
N SER A 141 12.87 -35.33 1.47
CA SER A 141 14.16 -35.53 2.15
C SER A 141 14.79 -34.18 2.53
N PRO A 142 15.32 -34.05 3.74
CA PRO A 142 16.10 -32.88 4.14
C PRO A 142 17.42 -32.82 3.36
N VAL A 143 17.90 -31.58 3.09
CA VAL A 143 19.20 -31.32 2.44
C VAL A 143 20.34 -31.42 3.43
N PHE A 144 20.07 -31.06 4.70
CA PHE A 144 21.05 -31.07 5.79
C PHE A 144 20.63 -32.04 6.89
N ASP A 145 21.54 -32.40 7.75
CA ASP A 145 21.21 -33.09 8.99
C ASP A 145 20.25 -32.28 9.85
N LYS A 146 19.50 -32.96 10.72
CA LYS A 146 18.45 -32.35 11.53
C LYS A 146 18.91 -31.13 12.33
N LYS A 147 20.10 -31.24 12.97
CA LYS A 147 20.66 -30.21 13.85
C LYS A 147 21.02 -28.95 13.03
N THR A 148 21.67 -29.13 11.90
CA THR A 148 22.01 -28.02 10.98
C THR A 148 20.77 -27.41 10.35
N GLY A 149 19.81 -28.22 9.90
CA GLY A 149 18.54 -27.73 9.35
C GLY A 149 17.72 -26.90 10.34
N ASP A 150 17.64 -27.35 11.62
CA ASP A 150 16.93 -26.61 12.66
C ASP A 150 17.64 -25.27 12.99
N LYS A 151 18.98 -25.23 13.00
CA LYS A 151 19.74 -23.98 13.19
C LYS A 151 19.53 -23.00 12.04
N LEU A 152 19.54 -23.48 10.79
CA LEU A 152 19.28 -22.64 9.61
C LEU A 152 17.85 -22.08 9.62
N ALA A 153 16.86 -22.90 9.98
CA ALA A 153 15.49 -22.44 10.12
C ALA A 153 15.34 -21.38 11.24
N LEU A 154 16.00 -21.57 12.38
CA LEU A 154 16.05 -20.57 13.45
C LEU A 154 16.76 -19.29 12.99
N GLY A 155 17.86 -19.40 12.26
CA GLY A 155 18.57 -18.27 11.66
C GLY A 155 17.67 -17.47 10.73
N SER A 156 16.84 -18.14 9.91
CA SER A 156 15.88 -17.46 9.02
C SER A 156 14.81 -16.68 9.79
N VAL A 157 14.39 -17.16 10.97
CA VAL A 157 13.48 -16.40 11.87
C VAL A 157 14.14 -15.11 12.33
N VAL A 158 15.39 -15.21 12.83
CA VAL A 158 16.14 -14.05 13.34
C VAL A 158 16.34 -13.02 12.22
N VAL A 159 16.71 -13.46 11.03
CA VAL A 159 16.91 -12.58 9.87
C VAL A 159 15.59 -11.91 9.46
N ALA A 160 14.50 -12.65 9.37
CA ALA A 160 13.20 -12.10 8.97
C ALA A 160 12.68 -11.08 10.01
N LEU A 161 12.73 -11.40 11.30
CA LEU A 161 12.34 -10.46 12.37
C LEU A 161 13.25 -9.24 12.42
N GLY A 162 14.57 -9.43 12.26
CA GLY A 162 15.55 -8.33 12.20
C GLY A 162 15.29 -7.40 11.02
N LEU A 163 14.95 -7.96 9.85
CA LEU A 163 14.57 -7.17 8.67
C LEU A 163 13.27 -6.38 8.93
N GLY A 164 12.23 -7.02 9.48
CA GLY A 164 10.98 -6.35 9.84
C GLY A 164 11.16 -5.25 10.87
N PHE A 165 12.00 -5.47 11.88
CA PHE A 165 12.35 -4.43 12.86
C PHE A 165 13.09 -3.26 12.20
N TYR A 166 14.03 -3.54 11.30
CA TYR A 166 14.77 -2.51 10.57
C TYR A 166 13.84 -1.66 9.70
N THR A 167 13.03 -2.29 8.85
CA THR A 167 12.14 -1.59 7.92
C THR A 167 10.99 -0.85 8.62
N TYR A 168 10.59 -1.29 9.81
CA TYR A 168 9.67 -0.55 10.69
C TYR A 168 10.35 0.65 11.34
N SER A 169 11.60 0.52 11.79
CA SER A 169 12.33 1.57 12.51
C SER A 169 12.92 2.64 11.60
N PHE A 170 13.00 2.33 10.31
CA PHE A 170 13.48 3.24 9.27
C PHE A 170 12.47 3.25 8.10
N LEU A 171 12.89 3.63 6.91
CA LEU A 171 12.04 3.52 5.73
C LEU A 171 12.21 2.14 5.07
N PRO A 172 11.25 1.70 4.24
CA PRO A 172 11.42 0.53 3.38
C PRO A 172 12.75 0.59 2.61
N ILE A 173 13.45 -0.55 2.50
CA ILE A 173 14.71 -0.63 1.76
C ILE A 173 14.44 -0.38 0.26
N PHE A 174 13.38 -0.97 -0.26
CA PHE A 174 12.88 -0.73 -1.60
C PHE A 174 11.56 0.02 -1.51
N ASP A 175 11.55 1.23 -2.01
CA ASP A 175 10.37 2.08 -1.97
C ASP A 175 9.55 1.91 -3.25
N PHE A 176 8.49 1.12 -3.18
CA PHE A 176 7.58 0.85 -4.28
C PHE A 176 6.38 1.80 -4.32
N LEU A 177 6.28 2.73 -3.36
CA LEU A 177 5.16 3.66 -3.26
C LEU A 177 5.19 4.71 -4.37
N ALA A 178 4.04 5.30 -4.65
CA ALA A 178 3.92 6.38 -5.62
C ALA A 178 4.78 7.62 -5.26
N TYR A 179 5.05 7.78 -3.97
CA TYR A 179 5.85 8.86 -3.41
C TYR A 179 7.32 8.47 -3.17
N ASN A 180 7.92 7.65 -4.04
CA ASN A 180 9.33 7.29 -3.91
C ASN A 180 10.27 8.47 -4.24
N VAL A 181 11.53 8.37 -3.82
CA VAL A 181 12.55 9.37 -4.14
C VAL A 181 12.75 9.43 -5.65
N GLY A 182 12.70 10.64 -6.22
CA GLY A 182 12.73 10.90 -7.66
C GLY A 182 11.35 11.01 -8.32
N ALA A 183 10.26 10.61 -7.66
CA ALA A 183 8.91 10.77 -8.19
C ALA A 183 8.52 12.25 -8.30
N ASN A 184 7.96 12.63 -9.44
CA ASN A 184 7.34 13.94 -9.61
C ASN A 184 5.85 13.82 -9.31
N ILE A 185 5.42 14.30 -8.15
CA ILE A 185 4.03 14.18 -7.66
C ILE A 185 3.01 14.68 -8.71
N PRO A 186 3.12 15.89 -9.29
CA PRO A 186 2.20 16.33 -10.34
C PRO A 186 2.15 15.38 -11.55
N GLY A 187 3.29 14.80 -11.94
CA GLY A 187 3.36 13.85 -13.04
C GLY A 187 2.65 12.53 -12.73
N GLU A 188 2.74 12.05 -11.50
CA GLU A 188 2.06 10.82 -11.04
C GLU A 188 0.55 11.02 -10.77
N MET A 189 0.08 12.29 -10.70
CA MET A 189 -1.35 12.65 -10.53
C MET A 189 -2.12 12.74 -11.85
N VAL A 190 -1.45 12.76 -12.99
CA VAL A 190 -2.10 12.96 -14.29
C VAL A 190 -2.05 11.71 -15.15
N THR A 191 -3.07 11.57 -16.00
CA THR A 191 -3.06 10.53 -17.05
C THR A 191 -2.13 10.97 -18.17
N PRO A 192 -1.11 10.17 -18.55
CA PRO A 192 -0.21 10.52 -19.64
C PRO A 192 -0.96 10.72 -20.96
N PRO A 193 -0.49 11.63 -21.84
CA PRO A 193 -1.07 11.81 -23.15
C PRO A 193 -1.09 10.49 -23.94
N GLY A 194 -2.26 10.12 -24.46
CA GLY A 194 -2.47 8.89 -25.23
C GLY A 194 -2.79 7.65 -24.40
N ALA A 195 -2.77 7.72 -23.07
CA ALA A 195 -3.27 6.63 -22.23
C ALA A 195 -4.80 6.53 -22.36
N GLN A 196 -5.30 5.30 -22.46
CA GLN A 196 -6.75 5.06 -22.53
C GLN A 196 -7.34 5.17 -21.12
N PRO A 197 -8.43 5.92 -20.93
CA PRO A 197 -9.15 5.95 -19.66
C PRO A 197 -9.88 4.63 -19.42
N ASP A 198 -10.38 4.46 -18.20
CA ASP A 198 -11.30 3.38 -17.87
C ASP A 198 -12.51 3.42 -18.79
N GLU A 199 -12.87 2.28 -19.37
CA GLU A 199 -14.04 2.15 -20.24
C GLU A 199 -15.18 1.52 -19.43
N PHE A 200 -16.21 2.30 -19.22
CA PHE A 200 -17.42 1.87 -18.53
C PHE A 200 -18.53 1.57 -19.53
N GLN A 201 -19.27 0.52 -19.30
CA GLN A 201 -20.52 0.23 -20.00
C GLN A 201 -21.67 0.55 -19.07
N VAL A 202 -22.53 1.49 -19.51
CA VAL A 202 -23.70 1.89 -18.75
C VAL A 202 -24.92 1.13 -19.28
N THR A 203 -25.65 0.48 -18.38
CA THR A 203 -26.88 -0.23 -18.71
C THR A 203 -28.09 0.60 -18.28
N TYR A 204 -28.99 0.85 -19.24
CA TYR A 204 -30.21 1.59 -19.02
C TYR A 204 -31.40 0.64 -18.94
N HIS A 205 -32.22 0.80 -17.91
CA HIS A 205 -33.52 0.16 -17.78
C HIS A 205 -34.59 1.12 -18.29
N LEU A 206 -35.28 0.74 -19.36
CA LEU A 206 -36.26 1.57 -20.04
C LEU A 206 -37.68 1.00 -19.86
N LYS A 207 -38.68 1.87 -19.68
CA LYS A 207 -40.06 1.48 -19.62
C LYS A 207 -40.87 2.37 -20.56
N ASN A 208 -41.74 1.75 -21.39
CA ASN A 208 -42.65 2.46 -22.27
C ASN A 208 -43.85 2.94 -21.46
N ARG A 209 -44.13 4.23 -21.51
CA ARG A 209 -45.21 4.88 -20.75
C ARG A 209 -46.62 4.46 -21.21
N LYS A 210 -46.79 4.08 -22.52
CA LYS A 210 -48.08 3.68 -23.06
C LYS A 210 -48.37 2.21 -22.92
N THR A 211 -47.38 1.38 -23.19
CA THR A 211 -47.56 -0.09 -23.23
C THR A 211 -47.11 -0.79 -21.95
N GLY A 212 -46.36 -0.11 -21.09
CA GLY A 212 -45.75 -0.72 -19.89
C GLY A 212 -44.57 -1.65 -20.20
N ALA A 213 -44.22 -1.85 -21.47
CA ALA A 213 -43.10 -2.72 -21.87
C ALA A 213 -41.77 -2.22 -21.30
N THR A 214 -40.94 -3.14 -20.83
CA THR A 214 -39.60 -2.86 -20.33
C THR A 214 -38.55 -3.32 -21.31
N LYS A 215 -37.43 -2.57 -21.41
CA LYS A 215 -36.30 -2.92 -22.24
C LYS A 215 -35.02 -2.57 -21.48
N VAL A 216 -34.01 -3.44 -21.56
CA VAL A 216 -32.67 -3.20 -21.03
C VAL A 216 -31.72 -3.08 -22.21
N MET A 217 -30.87 -2.05 -22.22
CA MET A 217 -29.90 -1.84 -23.28
C MET A 217 -28.65 -1.14 -22.74
N ASP A 218 -27.51 -1.40 -23.38
CA ASP A 218 -26.26 -0.71 -23.07
C ASP A 218 -26.23 0.70 -23.68
N ASP A 219 -25.27 1.51 -23.29
CA ASP A 219 -25.07 2.89 -23.74
C ASP A 219 -24.86 3.01 -25.26
N LYS A 220 -24.18 2.03 -25.87
CA LYS A 220 -23.95 1.98 -27.33
C LYS A 220 -25.25 1.69 -28.07
N GLU A 221 -26.03 0.72 -27.61
CA GLU A 221 -27.35 0.39 -28.18
C GLU A 221 -28.34 1.50 -27.93
N TYR A 222 -28.35 2.11 -26.73
CA TYR A 222 -29.20 3.24 -26.37
C TYR A 222 -28.97 4.42 -27.31
N THR A 223 -27.68 4.78 -27.54
CA THR A 223 -27.34 5.87 -28.46
C THR A 223 -27.64 5.54 -29.91
N ARG A 224 -27.32 4.33 -30.39
CA ARG A 224 -27.52 3.89 -31.79
C ARG A 224 -28.99 3.75 -32.13
N SER A 225 -29.81 3.26 -31.23
CA SER A 225 -31.25 3.06 -31.48
C SER A 225 -32.05 4.36 -31.57
N GLY A 226 -31.49 5.45 -30.99
CA GLY A 226 -32.20 6.73 -30.93
C GLY A 226 -33.43 6.72 -30.03
N ILE A 227 -33.62 5.68 -29.20
CA ILE A 227 -34.80 5.49 -28.33
C ILE A 227 -35.00 6.68 -27.36
N TRP A 228 -33.92 7.38 -27.03
CA TRP A 228 -33.93 8.57 -26.18
C TRP A 228 -34.70 9.76 -26.82
N LYS A 229 -34.97 9.73 -28.15
CA LYS A 229 -35.79 10.73 -28.87
C LYS A 229 -37.26 10.42 -28.76
N ASP A 230 -37.65 9.19 -28.40
CA ASP A 230 -39.05 8.79 -28.27
C ASP A 230 -39.58 9.07 -26.86
N ASN A 231 -40.42 10.07 -26.73
CA ASN A 231 -41.05 10.50 -25.48
C ASN A 231 -41.89 9.42 -24.78
N ASN A 232 -42.20 8.32 -25.47
CA ASN A 232 -42.92 7.20 -24.87
C ASN A 232 -42.01 6.31 -24.01
N TRP A 233 -40.69 6.37 -24.19
CA TRP A 233 -39.74 5.64 -23.38
C TRP A 233 -39.11 6.52 -22.30
N GLN A 234 -39.01 5.99 -21.12
CA GLN A 234 -38.33 6.65 -19.99
C GLN A 234 -37.35 5.70 -19.35
N VAL A 235 -36.23 6.21 -18.88
CA VAL A 235 -35.30 5.50 -18.03
C VAL A 235 -35.94 5.32 -16.66
N VAL A 236 -35.96 4.10 -16.15
CA VAL A 236 -36.56 3.77 -14.85
C VAL A 236 -35.49 3.09 -13.98
N GLY A 237 -35.33 3.55 -12.73
CA GLY A 237 -34.30 3.09 -11.81
C GLY A 237 -32.93 3.68 -12.09
N PRO A 238 -31.94 3.35 -11.22
CA PRO A 238 -30.57 3.77 -11.41
C PRO A 238 -29.95 3.08 -12.62
N SER A 239 -29.15 3.80 -13.40
CA SER A 239 -28.30 3.20 -14.43
C SER A 239 -27.15 2.46 -13.77
N GLU A 240 -26.92 1.23 -14.19
CA GLU A 240 -25.78 0.44 -13.71
C GLU A 240 -24.56 0.71 -14.60
N SER A 241 -23.47 1.17 -14.00
CA SER A 241 -22.20 1.37 -14.68
C SER A 241 -21.22 0.25 -14.31
N VAL A 242 -20.83 -0.54 -15.30
CA VAL A 242 -19.90 -1.66 -15.13
C VAL A 242 -18.59 -1.33 -15.84
N LEU A 243 -17.47 -1.44 -15.12
CA LEU A 243 -16.15 -1.29 -15.73
C LEU A 243 -15.88 -2.47 -16.68
N VAL A 244 -15.79 -2.19 -17.98
CA VAL A 244 -15.56 -3.21 -19.02
C VAL A 244 -14.08 -3.39 -19.30
N LYS A 245 -13.33 -2.26 -19.30
CA LYS A 245 -11.90 -2.28 -19.55
C LYS A 245 -11.21 -1.28 -18.64
N ARG A 246 -10.22 -1.75 -17.90
CA ARG A 246 -9.36 -0.85 -17.14
C ARG A 246 -8.43 -0.10 -18.07
N GLY A 247 -8.43 1.20 -17.95
CA GLY A 247 -7.47 2.09 -18.56
C GLY A 247 -6.28 2.37 -17.63
N PHE A 248 -5.59 3.46 -17.92
CA PHE A 248 -4.54 3.98 -17.06
C PHE A 248 -5.17 4.69 -15.86
N THR A 249 -4.77 4.32 -14.66
CA THR A 249 -5.12 5.03 -13.43
C THR A 249 -3.85 5.72 -12.92
N PRO A 250 -3.86 7.05 -12.68
CA PRO A 250 -2.73 7.72 -12.03
C PRO A 250 -2.37 7.04 -10.72
N LYS A 251 -1.09 7.04 -10.37
CA LYS A 251 -0.65 6.41 -9.12
C LYS A 251 -1.07 7.22 -7.89
N ILE A 252 -1.22 8.54 -8.06
CA ILE A 252 -1.65 9.46 -7.02
C ILE A 252 -2.97 10.07 -7.48
N ILE A 253 -4.08 9.69 -6.84
CA ILE A 253 -5.42 10.15 -7.21
C ILE A 253 -6.05 11.06 -6.13
N ASP A 254 -5.67 10.91 -4.87
CA ASP A 254 -6.38 11.47 -3.73
C ASP A 254 -5.58 12.55 -2.97
N LEU A 255 -4.50 13.08 -3.54
CA LEU A 255 -3.74 14.14 -2.90
C LEU A 255 -4.44 15.49 -3.06
N ASN A 256 -4.97 15.99 -1.95
CA ASN A 256 -5.61 17.30 -1.87
C ASN A 256 -5.14 18.01 -0.59
N ILE A 257 -4.29 19.03 -0.75
CA ILE A 257 -3.66 19.77 0.36
C ILE A 257 -4.47 21.04 0.59
N LYS A 258 -5.12 21.15 1.75
CA LYS A 258 -6.02 22.24 2.09
C LYS A 258 -5.54 23.02 3.31
N ASP A 259 -5.88 24.30 3.38
CA ASP A 259 -5.77 25.09 4.60
C ASP A 259 -6.94 24.81 5.57
N ALA A 260 -6.93 25.49 6.74
CA ALA A 260 -8.00 25.36 7.73
C ALA A 260 -9.37 25.89 7.24
N GLN A 261 -9.38 26.70 6.19
CA GLN A 261 -10.59 27.25 5.55
C GLN A 261 -11.10 26.37 4.40
N GLY A 262 -10.36 25.32 4.03
CA GLY A 262 -10.71 24.41 2.95
C GLY A 262 -10.21 24.85 1.58
N ASN A 263 -9.41 25.89 1.45
CA ASN A 263 -8.79 26.30 0.20
C ASN A 263 -7.72 25.30 -0.24
N ASP A 264 -7.66 25.00 -1.53
CA ASP A 264 -6.72 24.06 -2.11
C ASP A 264 -5.36 24.72 -2.43
N TYR A 265 -4.31 24.25 -1.79
CA TYR A 265 -2.92 24.67 -1.98
C TYR A 265 -2.06 23.61 -2.69
N THR A 266 -2.64 22.54 -3.18
CA THR A 266 -1.92 21.41 -3.80
C THR A 266 -1.01 21.89 -4.93
N LYS A 267 -1.55 22.67 -5.88
CA LYS A 267 -0.77 23.16 -7.01
C LYS A 267 0.32 24.14 -6.60
N GLU A 268 0.03 25.05 -5.66
CA GLU A 268 0.99 26.05 -5.19
C GLU A 268 2.19 25.39 -4.52
N LEU A 269 1.95 24.47 -3.60
CA LEU A 269 3.02 23.77 -2.89
C LEU A 269 3.86 22.88 -3.82
N LEU A 270 3.23 22.20 -4.77
CA LEU A 270 3.93 21.32 -5.71
C LEU A 270 4.66 22.08 -6.82
N ALA A 271 4.18 23.26 -7.22
CA ALA A 271 4.82 24.08 -8.26
C ALA A 271 5.98 24.93 -7.76
N ASN A 272 6.27 24.93 -6.45
CA ASN A 272 7.36 25.73 -5.90
C ASN A 272 8.72 25.25 -6.46
N PRO A 273 9.47 26.11 -7.18
CA PRO A 273 10.75 25.76 -7.82
C PRO A 273 11.91 25.62 -6.84
N PHE A 274 11.74 26.08 -5.62
CA PHE A 274 12.75 26.03 -4.58
C PHE A 274 12.62 24.77 -3.72
N ASN A 275 13.62 24.52 -2.89
CA ASN A 275 13.57 23.45 -1.91
C ASN A 275 12.52 23.76 -0.87
N ASN A 276 11.61 22.81 -0.61
CA ASN A 276 10.60 22.87 0.45
C ASN A 276 10.76 21.68 1.37
N LEU A 277 10.62 21.90 2.65
CA LEU A 277 10.51 20.84 3.64
C LEU A 277 9.05 20.50 3.90
N ILE A 278 8.72 19.24 3.80
CA ILE A 278 7.38 18.73 4.10
C ILE A 278 7.49 17.79 5.29
N ILE A 279 6.99 18.23 6.42
CA ILE A 279 6.84 17.40 7.62
C ILE A 279 5.49 16.69 7.52
N VAL A 280 5.49 15.37 7.51
CA VAL A 280 4.27 14.55 7.46
C VAL A 280 4.03 13.95 8.83
N ALA A 281 2.96 14.38 9.50
CA ALA A 281 2.51 13.80 10.77
C ALA A 281 1.02 13.48 10.69
N TYR A 282 0.70 12.31 10.13
CA TYR A 282 -0.67 11.91 9.86
C TYR A 282 -1.52 11.68 11.12
N ASP A 283 -0.89 11.43 12.27
CA ASP A 283 -1.55 11.32 13.59
C ASP A 283 -0.71 12.04 14.64
N LEU A 284 -1.09 13.27 14.97
CA LEU A 284 -0.36 14.12 15.90
C LEU A 284 -0.34 13.56 17.33
N GLN A 285 -1.34 12.76 17.72
CA GLN A 285 -1.38 12.17 19.05
C GLN A 285 -0.35 11.05 19.21
N LYS A 286 0.04 10.41 18.10
CA LYS A 286 1.05 9.33 18.06
C LYS A 286 2.39 9.79 17.48
N ALA A 287 2.54 11.07 17.15
CA ALA A 287 3.78 11.61 16.61
C ALA A 287 4.91 11.57 17.66
N ASN A 288 6.13 11.24 17.22
CA ASN A 288 7.30 11.30 18.10
C ASN A 288 7.65 12.77 18.39
N LEU A 289 7.46 13.20 19.65
CA LEU A 289 7.61 14.61 20.06
C LEU A 289 9.06 15.09 20.02
N GLU A 290 10.04 14.23 20.29
CA GLU A 290 11.46 14.57 20.19
C GLU A 290 11.85 14.89 18.75
N ALA A 291 11.35 14.08 17.81
CA ALA A 291 11.53 14.31 16.39
C ALA A 291 10.82 15.59 15.92
N ILE A 292 9.62 15.90 16.43
CA ILE A 292 8.93 17.18 16.14
C ILE A 292 9.79 18.37 16.58
N GLY A 293 10.40 18.32 17.76
CA GLY A 293 11.32 19.36 18.22
C GLY A 293 12.53 19.54 17.29
N SER A 294 13.14 18.41 16.88
CA SER A 294 14.27 18.43 15.94
C SER A 294 13.88 18.98 14.56
N LEU A 295 12.71 18.61 14.05
CA LEU A 295 12.18 19.10 12.77
C LEU A 295 11.85 20.59 12.83
N ASN A 296 11.30 21.08 13.95
CA ASN A 296 11.03 22.50 14.14
C ASN A 296 12.32 23.31 14.17
N ALA A 297 13.36 22.85 14.89
CA ALA A 297 14.67 23.48 14.89
C ALA A 297 15.29 23.52 13.48
N LEU A 298 15.17 22.44 12.72
CA LEU A 298 15.62 22.37 11.33
C LEU A 298 14.87 23.37 10.44
N ALA A 299 13.55 23.49 10.61
CA ALA A 299 12.69 24.43 9.88
C ALA A 299 13.10 25.88 10.11
N VAL A 300 13.31 26.28 11.39
CA VAL A 300 13.77 27.63 11.75
C VAL A 300 15.12 27.94 11.09
N ASN A 301 16.12 27.07 11.26
CA ASN A 301 17.46 27.30 10.73
C ASN A 301 17.47 27.41 9.19
N LEU A 302 16.67 26.61 8.49
CA LEU A 302 16.59 26.64 7.04
C LEU A 302 15.79 27.85 6.53
N HIS A 303 14.78 28.28 7.27
CA HIS A 303 14.06 29.50 6.97
C HIS A 303 15.00 30.72 7.08
N ASP A 304 15.69 30.87 8.21
CA ASP A 304 16.55 32.03 8.48
C ASP A 304 17.74 32.14 7.52
N ASN A 305 18.33 31.02 7.09
CA ASN A 305 19.53 31.04 6.28
C ASN A 305 19.26 30.91 4.77
N PHE A 306 18.15 30.28 4.38
CA PHE A 306 17.86 29.95 2.95
C PHE A 306 16.44 30.34 2.53
N ASN A 307 15.66 30.99 3.39
CA ASN A 307 14.25 31.31 3.15
C ASN A 307 13.43 30.09 2.69
N THR A 308 13.76 28.91 3.27
CA THR A 308 13.12 27.65 2.90
C THR A 308 11.74 27.57 3.51
N ARG A 309 10.73 27.32 2.69
CA ARG A 309 9.37 27.06 3.16
C ARG A 309 9.31 25.69 3.82
N THR A 310 8.76 25.61 5.02
CA THR A 310 8.49 24.36 5.73
C THR A 310 7.02 24.26 6.04
N VAL A 311 6.39 23.15 5.70
CA VAL A 311 4.97 22.89 5.96
C VAL A 311 4.79 21.60 6.75
N LEU A 312 3.78 21.58 7.61
CA LEU A 312 3.29 20.40 8.30
C LEU A 312 2.03 19.90 7.60
N LEU A 313 2.03 18.65 7.12
CA LEU A 313 0.86 17.97 6.61
C LEU A 313 0.32 17.01 7.67
N THR A 314 -0.98 17.11 7.97
CA THR A 314 -1.64 16.25 8.96
C THR A 314 -3.07 15.89 8.54
N SER A 315 -3.59 14.79 9.08
CA SER A 315 -5.01 14.41 8.92
C SER A 315 -5.86 14.74 10.16
N ASN A 316 -5.27 15.36 11.18
CA ASN A 316 -6.00 15.79 12.35
C ASN A 316 -6.86 17.05 12.07
N SER A 317 -7.83 17.32 12.95
CA SER A 317 -8.64 18.53 12.84
C SER A 317 -7.80 19.82 12.96
N ALA A 318 -8.29 20.92 12.40
CA ALA A 318 -7.62 22.22 12.51
C ALA A 318 -7.41 22.62 13.98
N GLN A 319 -8.41 22.40 14.82
CA GLN A 319 -8.32 22.69 16.24
C GLN A 319 -7.20 21.89 16.95
N ASP A 320 -7.10 20.58 16.67
CA ASP A 320 -6.07 19.73 17.27
C ASP A 320 -4.68 20.11 16.77
N ALA A 321 -4.55 20.42 15.47
CA ALA A 321 -3.28 20.78 14.86
C ALA A 321 -2.76 22.13 15.36
N GLU A 322 -3.62 23.13 15.51
CA GLU A 322 -3.26 24.43 16.10
C GLU A 322 -2.85 24.28 17.58
N ALA A 323 -3.61 23.50 18.35
CA ALA A 323 -3.27 23.21 19.74
C ALA A 323 -1.92 22.49 19.86
N PHE A 324 -1.66 21.52 18.97
CA PHE A 324 -0.40 20.80 18.89
C PHE A 324 0.77 21.73 18.53
N ALA A 325 0.60 22.55 17.49
CA ALA A 325 1.63 23.50 17.05
C ALA A 325 1.96 24.52 18.13
N LYS A 326 0.96 25.08 18.81
CA LYS A 326 1.15 26.02 19.93
C LYS A 326 1.90 25.34 21.09
N LYS A 327 1.51 24.12 21.46
CA LYS A 327 2.14 23.37 22.56
C LYS A 327 3.61 23.04 22.25
N ASN A 328 3.95 22.75 21.00
CA ASN A 328 5.30 22.36 20.58
C ASN A 328 6.08 23.53 19.94
N HIS A 329 5.58 24.77 20.04
CA HIS A 329 6.21 25.99 19.50
C HIS A 329 6.60 25.86 18.02
N MET A 330 5.76 25.22 17.20
CA MET A 330 6.05 25.04 15.79
C MET A 330 5.89 26.35 15.02
N VAL A 331 6.82 26.58 14.08
CA VAL A 331 6.83 27.78 13.22
C VAL A 331 6.47 27.44 11.76
N THR A 332 5.94 26.25 11.52
CA THR A 332 5.60 25.76 10.19
C THR A 332 4.16 26.11 9.82
N GLU A 333 3.91 26.35 8.53
CA GLU A 333 2.55 26.38 8.00
C GLU A 333 1.90 25.01 8.15
N ILE A 334 0.59 24.97 8.44
CA ILE A 334 -0.13 23.71 8.64
C ILE A 334 -1.15 23.54 7.51
N PHE A 335 -1.12 22.38 6.88
CA PHE A 335 -2.10 21.98 5.87
C PHE A 335 -2.68 20.61 6.20
N TYR A 336 -3.89 20.39 5.69
CA TYR A 336 -4.72 19.23 6.00
C TYR A 336 -4.83 18.35 4.76
N VAL A 337 -4.60 17.06 4.94
CA VAL A 337 -4.63 16.04 3.90
C VAL A 337 -5.21 14.76 4.51
N ASP A 338 -5.92 13.98 3.71
CA ASP A 338 -6.43 12.69 4.17
C ASP A 338 -5.29 11.75 4.65
N ALA A 339 -5.60 10.89 5.61
CA ALA A 339 -4.59 10.04 6.24
C ALA A 339 -3.93 9.04 5.28
N VAL A 340 -4.67 8.57 4.24
CA VAL A 340 -4.17 7.56 3.30
C VAL A 340 -2.99 8.09 2.47
N PRO A 341 -3.09 9.23 1.75
CA PRO A 341 -1.96 9.83 1.05
C PRO A 341 -0.77 10.11 1.97
N LEU A 342 -1.00 10.61 3.19
CA LEU A 342 0.08 10.89 4.13
C LEU A 342 0.85 9.63 4.56
N LYS A 343 0.14 8.53 4.83
CA LYS A 343 0.73 7.22 5.12
C LYS A 343 1.51 6.64 3.94
N GLU A 344 1.11 6.98 2.70
CA GLU A 344 1.82 6.59 1.48
C GLU A 344 3.04 7.46 1.20
N MET A 345 3.00 8.75 1.53
CA MET A 345 4.14 9.66 1.35
C MET A 345 5.37 9.17 2.10
N VAL A 346 5.18 8.77 3.37
CA VAL A 346 6.27 8.29 4.21
C VAL A 346 5.78 7.33 5.28
N ARG A 347 6.49 6.22 5.46
CA ARG A 347 6.21 5.22 6.50
C ARG A 347 6.80 5.65 7.87
N ALA A 348 6.48 6.86 8.30
CA ALA A 348 6.95 7.43 9.57
C ALA A 348 5.95 8.47 10.11
N ASN A 349 5.89 8.62 11.42
CA ASN A 349 5.06 9.63 12.09
C ASN A 349 5.81 10.29 13.27
N PRO A 350 6.48 11.46 13.05
CA PRO A 350 6.56 12.20 11.79
C PRO A 350 7.56 11.61 10.80
N GLY A 351 7.38 11.96 9.53
CA GLY A 351 8.39 11.80 8.49
C GLY A 351 8.77 13.14 7.88
N LEU A 352 9.89 13.20 7.19
CA LEU A 352 10.36 14.39 6.50
C LEU A 352 10.55 14.10 5.02
N LEU A 353 10.09 15.01 4.13
CA LEU A 353 10.39 15.01 2.71
C LEU A 353 11.05 16.33 2.33
N LEU A 354 11.99 16.28 1.39
CA LEU A 354 12.51 17.42 0.68
C LEU A 354 11.92 17.42 -0.73
N LEU A 355 11.14 18.44 -1.04
CA LEU A 355 10.53 18.64 -2.35
C LEU A 355 11.19 19.79 -3.10
N LYS A 356 11.30 19.64 -4.43
CA LYS A 356 11.65 20.71 -5.34
C LYS A 356 10.86 20.58 -6.64
N ASN A 357 10.09 21.61 -6.98
CA ASN A 357 9.25 21.59 -8.18
C ASN A 357 8.38 20.31 -8.29
N GLY A 358 7.73 19.93 -7.19
CA GLY A 358 6.88 18.74 -7.08
C GLY A 358 7.62 17.40 -7.11
N THR A 359 8.96 17.41 -7.25
CA THR A 359 9.75 16.19 -7.22
C THR A 359 10.27 15.91 -5.83
N ILE A 360 10.13 14.68 -5.37
CA ILE A 360 10.69 14.23 -4.08
C ILE A 360 12.19 14.02 -4.25
N ILE A 361 12.98 14.92 -3.67
CA ILE A 361 14.45 14.87 -3.74
C ILE A 361 14.98 13.84 -2.75
N ASN A 362 14.42 13.80 -1.53
CA ASN A 362 14.73 12.79 -0.54
C ASN A 362 13.62 12.70 0.52
N LYS A 363 13.63 11.62 1.30
CA LYS A 363 12.74 11.46 2.45
C LYS A 363 13.42 10.70 3.59
N TRP A 364 12.99 10.97 4.82
CA TRP A 364 13.61 10.43 6.03
C TRP A 364 12.55 10.00 7.05
N HIS A 365 12.85 8.91 7.71
CA HIS A 365 12.16 8.48 8.91
C HIS A 365 12.65 9.33 10.11
N TYR A 366 11.80 9.54 11.13
CA TYR A 366 12.17 10.33 12.29
C TYR A 366 13.39 9.78 13.06
N HIS A 367 13.72 8.49 12.95
CA HIS A 367 14.95 7.93 13.53
C HIS A 367 16.23 8.26 12.73
N SER A 368 16.09 8.74 11.52
CA SER A 368 17.23 9.03 10.62
C SER A 368 17.17 10.44 10.02
N LEU A 369 16.66 11.41 10.80
CA LEU A 369 16.63 12.80 10.35
C LEU A 369 18.03 13.32 10.05
N PRO A 370 18.21 14.09 8.96
CA PRO A 370 19.50 14.67 8.61
C PRO A 370 19.87 15.77 9.60
N LYS A 371 21.16 15.91 9.88
CA LYS A 371 21.67 17.09 10.58
C LYS A 371 21.61 18.30 9.65
N TYR A 372 21.47 19.50 10.23
CA TYR A 372 21.41 20.73 9.48
C TYR A 372 22.57 20.87 8.48
N ASP A 373 23.84 20.72 8.95
CA ASP A 373 25.03 20.87 8.12
C ASP A 373 25.07 19.89 6.95
N ASP A 374 24.68 18.62 7.18
CA ASP A 374 24.66 17.60 6.15
C ASP A 374 23.59 17.92 5.07
N LEU A 375 22.39 18.36 5.51
CA LEU A 375 21.32 18.76 4.62
C LEU A 375 21.71 19.97 3.76
N VAL A 376 22.29 21.00 4.41
CA VAL A 376 22.77 22.23 3.72
C VAL A 376 23.83 21.90 2.70
N LYS A 377 24.85 21.15 3.09
CA LYS A 377 25.95 20.75 2.19
C LYS A 377 25.47 19.96 0.99
N GLN A 378 24.49 19.10 1.18
CA GLN A 378 24.02 18.21 0.13
C GLN A 378 23.03 18.85 -0.85
N TYR A 379 22.16 19.76 -0.36
CA TYR A 379 21.00 20.23 -1.13
C TYR A 379 20.91 21.75 -1.31
N PHE A 380 21.63 22.56 -0.53
CA PHE A 380 21.49 24.02 -0.53
C PHE A 380 22.77 24.76 -0.97
N GLN A 381 23.92 24.11 -0.93
CA GLN A 381 25.22 24.72 -1.31
C GLN A 381 25.70 24.27 -2.72
N LYS A 382 24.79 23.81 -3.57
CA LYS A 382 25.11 23.44 -4.95
C LYS A 382 24.87 24.57 -5.90
#